data_546bd3eb8d68082b460b53f99e18a9a6
#
_entry.id   546bd3eb8d68082b460b53f99e18a9a6
#
_cell.length_a   1.000
_cell.length_b   1.000
_cell.length_c   1.000
_cell.angle_alpha   90.00
_cell.angle_beta   90.00
_cell.angle_gamma   90.00
#
_symmetry.space_group_name_H-M   'P 1'
#
loop_
_entity.id
_entity.type
_entity.pdbx_description
1 polymer ?
#
loop_
_entity_poly.entity_id
_entity_poly.type
_entity_poly.pdbx_seq_one_letter_code
_entity_poly.pdbx_strand_id
1 'polypeptide(L)'
;MSLPEHLARPLDVLMIDNFDSFTWNLYQHLTLLGADVTVIRNDAIDADSLPLLHIRALIISPGPGHPITDSGISRDAIRYFAGRVPVLGVCMGLECLVDVYGGEIGYANAKGYCGRGIVLILSLAFPPAMQVKLCTEN
;
A
#
# COMPACT_ATOMS: atom_id res chain seq x y z
N MET A 1 -6.52 -15.98 16.19
CA MET A 1 -7.43 -14.82 16.17
C MET A 1 -8.33 -14.90 14.94
N SER A 2 -9.57 -14.57 15.09
CA SER A 2 -10.52 -14.55 13.99
C SER A 2 -10.58 -13.17 13.37
N LEU A 3 -10.73 -13.10 12.04
CA LEU A 3 -10.99 -11.84 11.35
C LEU A 3 -12.38 -11.30 11.73
N PRO A 4 -12.54 -9.97 11.72
CA PRO A 4 -13.87 -9.37 11.70
C PRO A 4 -14.73 -9.95 10.56
N GLU A 5 -16.02 -10.09 10.79
CA GLU A 5 -16.94 -10.72 9.84
C GLU A 5 -16.88 -10.12 8.43
N HIS A 6 -16.76 -8.78 8.35
CA HIS A 6 -16.68 -8.09 7.07
C HIS A 6 -15.38 -8.34 6.29
N LEU A 7 -14.33 -8.87 6.94
CA LEU A 7 -13.08 -9.25 6.32
C LEU A 7 -12.96 -10.77 6.09
N ALA A 8 -13.83 -11.57 6.68
CA ALA A 8 -13.80 -13.02 6.56
C ALA A 8 -14.35 -13.55 5.23
N ARG A 9 -14.94 -12.67 4.43
CA ARG A 9 -15.45 -12.97 3.08
C ARG A 9 -14.40 -12.68 2.01
N PRO A 10 -14.52 -13.24 0.81
CA PRO A 10 -13.69 -12.81 -0.32
C PRO A 10 -13.85 -11.32 -0.62
N LEU A 11 -12.75 -10.62 -0.77
CA LEU A 11 -12.69 -9.18 -1.06
C LEU A 11 -12.09 -8.96 -2.45
N ASP A 12 -12.59 -7.97 -3.19
CA ASP A 12 -11.98 -7.57 -4.45
C ASP A 12 -10.67 -6.83 -4.20
N VAL A 13 -10.76 -5.63 -3.67
CA VAL A 13 -9.61 -4.78 -3.39
C VAL A 13 -9.59 -4.47 -1.90
N LEU A 14 -8.48 -4.79 -1.26
CA LEU A 14 -8.19 -4.35 0.10
C LEU A 14 -7.28 -3.14 0.03
N MET A 15 -7.70 -2.03 0.64
CA MET A 15 -6.87 -0.85 0.82
C MET A 15 -6.50 -0.70 2.29
N ILE A 16 -5.20 -0.60 2.57
CA ILE A 16 -4.70 -0.28 3.90
C ILE A 16 -4.53 1.22 4.01
N ASP A 17 -5.27 1.82 4.94
CA ASP A 17 -5.24 3.25 5.24
C ASP A 17 -4.12 3.56 6.24
N ASN A 18 -3.16 4.37 5.83
CA ASN A 18 -2.06 4.86 6.66
C ASN A 18 -2.39 6.22 7.31
N PHE A 19 -3.65 6.46 7.63
CA PHE A 19 -4.14 7.67 8.30
C PHE A 19 -3.94 8.96 7.50
N ASP A 20 -4.19 8.89 6.20
CA ASP A 20 -4.12 10.02 5.31
C ASP A 20 -5.49 10.42 4.78
N SER A 21 -5.73 11.73 4.66
CA SER A 21 -6.99 12.26 4.10
C SER A 21 -7.19 11.90 2.62
N PHE A 22 -6.11 11.67 1.88
CA PHE A 22 -6.16 11.25 0.47
C PHE A 22 -6.59 9.80 0.26
N THR A 23 -6.60 8.98 1.29
CA THR A 23 -7.10 7.61 1.21
C THR A 23 -8.51 7.57 0.63
N TRP A 24 -9.37 8.45 1.08
CA TRP A 24 -10.76 8.51 0.62
C TRP A 24 -10.91 9.05 -0.80
N ASN A 25 -9.98 9.87 -1.28
CA ASN A 25 -9.93 10.26 -2.69
C ASN A 25 -9.58 9.06 -3.58
N LEU A 26 -8.61 8.26 -3.18
CA LEU A 26 -8.29 7.00 -3.88
C LEU A 26 -9.48 6.04 -3.86
N TYR A 27 -10.12 5.88 -2.71
CA TYR A 27 -11.32 5.08 -2.57
C TYR A 27 -12.40 5.51 -3.55
N GLN A 28 -12.66 6.82 -3.64
CA GLN A 28 -13.66 7.36 -4.56
C GLN A 28 -13.29 7.09 -6.02
N HIS A 29 -12.05 7.32 -6.42
CA HIS A 29 -11.59 7.06 -7.78
C HIS A 29 -11.73 5.58 -8.16
N LEU A 30 -11.33 4.68 -7.29
CA LEU A 30 -11.44 3.25 -7.53
C LEU A 30 -12.89 2.80 -7.61
N THR A 31 -13.75 3.32 -6.75
CA THR A 31 -15.19 3.02 -6.76
C THR A 31 -15.84 3.52 -8.05
N LEU A 32 -15.47 4.71 -8.54
CA LEU A 32 -15.94 5.24 -9.83
C LEU A 32 -15.48 4.38 -11.01
N LEU A 33 -14.35 3.71 -10.90
CA LEU A 33 -13.86 2.76 -11.89
C LEU A 33 -14.53 1.37 -11.79
N GLY A 34 -15.43 1.17 -10.84
CA GLY A 34 -16.18 -0.07 -10.66
C GLY A 34 -15.54 -1.07 -9.70
N ALA A 35 -14.48 -0.70 -8.99
CA ALA A 35 -13.88 -1.57 -8.00
C ALA A 35 -14.68 -1.61 -6.69
N ASP A 36 -14.78 -2.79 -6.08
CA ASP A 36 -15.31 -2.97 -4.74
C ASP A 36 -14.13 -2.91 -3.75
N VAL A 37 -13.98 -1.77 -3.10
CA VAL A 37 -12.83 -1.48 -2.21
C VAL A 37 -13.25 -1.60 -0.75
N THR A 38 -12.54 -2.43 -0.02
CA THR A 38 -12.64 -2.51 1.44
C THR A 38 -11.44 -1.78 2.05
N VAL A 39 -11.68 -0.80 2.90
CA VAL A 39 -10.65 0.00 3.56
C VAL A 39 -10.50 -0.46 5.00
N ILE A 40 -9.27 -0.75 5.40
CA ILE A 40 -8.92 -1.00 6.80
C ILE A 40 -7.77 -0.07 7.21
N ARG A 41 -7.74 0.33 8.47
CA ARG A 41 -6.60 1.07 9.02
C ARG A 41 -5.41 0.15 9.20
N ASN A 42 -4.22 0.72 9.15
CA ASN A 42 -2.97 -0.04 9.26
C ASN A 42 -2.73 -0.67 10.63
N ASP A 43 -3.54 -0.35 11.61
CA ASP A 43 -3.56 -0.92 12.96
C ASP A 43 -4.79 -1.81 13.25
N ALA A 44 -5.61 -2.09 12.24
CA ALA A 44 -6.88 -2.78 12.43
C ALA A 44 -6.75 -4.28 12.63
N ILE A 45 -5.71 -4.89 12.07
CA ILE A 45 -5.44 -6.34 12.18
C ILE A 45 -3.96 -6.59 12.42
N ASP A 46 -3.66 -7.77 12.94
CA ASP A 46 -2.29 -8.24 13.15
C ASP A 46 -1.76 -8.96 11.91
N ALA A 47 -0.43 -9.08 11.84
CA ALA A 47 0.24 -9.81 10.76
C ALA A 47 -0.21 -11.28 10.67
N ASP A 48 -0.51 -11.91 11.80
CA ASP A 48 -0.99 -13.29 11.86
C ASP A 48 -2.37 -13.49 11.22
N SER A 49 -3.13 -12.42 11.06
CA SER A 49 -4.43 -12.42 10.39
C SER A 49 -4.34 -12.35 8.87
N LEU A 50 -3.20 -11.96 8.31
CA LEU A 50 -3.02 -11.80 6.86
C LEU A 50 -3.32 -13.07 6.07
N PRO A 51 -2.88 -14.26 6.50
CA PRO A 51 -3.19 -15.50 5.78
C PRO A 51 -4.68 -15.86 5.73
N LEU A 52 -5.48 -15.26 6.58
CA LEU A 52 -6.93 -15.48 6.63
C LEU A 52 -7.69 -14.60 5.65
N LEU A 53 -7.04 -13.59 5.08
CA LEU A 53 -7.64 -12.69 4.10
C LEU A 53 -7.63 -13.32 2.71
N HIS A 54 -8.77 -13.23 2.02
CA HIS A 54 -8.90 -13.61 0.62
C HIS A 54 -9.19 -12.37 -0.22
N ILE A 55 -8.16 -11.83 -0.86
CA ILE A 55 -8.24 -10.60 -1.64
C ILE A 55 -7.76 -10.83 -3.08
N ARG A 56 -8.22 -10.01 -4.01
CA ARG A 56 -7.79 -10.04 -5.41
C ARG A 56 -6.73 -9.00 -5.74
N ALA A 57 -6.67 -7.93 -4.98
CA ALA A 57 -5.65 -6.88 -5.09
C ALA A 57 -5.44 -6.17 -3.76
N LEU A 58 -4.23 -5.67 -3.55
CA LEU A 58 -3.85 -4.90 -2.36
C LEU A 58 -3.42 -3.50 -2.77
N ILE A 59 -3.94 -2.50 -2.07
CA ILE A 59 -3.51 -1.11 -2.21
C ILE A 59 -3.00 -0.60 -0.87
N ILE A 60 -1.83 0.01 -0.89
CA ILE A 60 -1.25 0.68 0.29
C ILE A 60 -1.36 2.18 0.08
N SER A 61 -2.10 2.85 0.95
CA SER A 61 -2.44 4.26 0.82
C SER A 61 -1.28 5.19 1.19
N PRO A 62 -1.39 6.47 0.83
CA PRO A 62 -0.56 7.51 1.44
C PRO A 62 -0.67 7.52 2.96
N GLY A 63 0.29 8.12 3.62
CA GLY A 63 0.25 8.32 5.06
C GLY A 63 1.35 9.26 5.53
N PRO A 64 1.18 9.85 6.71
CA PRO A 64 2.20 10.66 7.33
C PRO A 64 3.29 9.78 7.96
N GLY A 65 4.48 10.33 8.10
CA GLY A 65 5.58 9.71 8.82
C GLY A 65 6.47 8.84 7.96
N HIS A 66 7.13 7.90 8.61
CA HIS A 66 8.13 7.03 8.01
C HIS A 66 7.57 5.62 7.77
N PRO A 67 7.86 4.97 6.65
CA PRO A 67 7.32 3.65 6.35
C PRO A 67 7.70 2.57 7.36
N ILE A 68 8.85 2.68 8.00
CA ILE A 68 9.30 1.67 8.98
C ILE A 68 8.54 1.78 10.30
N THR A 69 8.27 2.99 10.77
CA THR A 69 7.70 3.22 12.11
C THR A 69 6.21 3.51 12.11
N ASP A 70 5.67 4.04 11.00
CA ASP A 70 4.33 4.63 10.96
C ASP A 70 3.36 3.91 10.02
N SER A 71 3.80 2.86 9.34
CA SER A 71 2.97 2.16 8.37
C SER A 71 2.17 0.96 8.94
N GLY A 72 2.31 0.67 10.22
CA GLY A 72 1.60 -0.44 10.86
C GLY A 72 1.82 -1.75 10.12
N ILE A 73 0.72 -2.38 9.72
CA ILE A 73 0.72 -3.68 9.02
C ILE A 73 1.11 -3.59 7.53
N SER A 74 1.26 -2.39 6.98
CA SER A 74 1.43 -2.21 5.52
C SER A 74 2.61 -3.00 4.95
N ARG A 75 3.76 -2.97 5.59
CA ARG A 75 4.95 -3.72 5.13
C ARG A 75 4.76 -5.23 5.22
N ASP A 76 4.16 -5.72 6.29
CA ASP A 76 3.87 -7.15 6.46
C ASP A 76 2.84 -7.62 5.43
N ALA A 77 1.84 -6.80 5.13
CA ALA A 77 0.88 -7.08 4.08
C ALA A 77 1.55 -7.18 2.71
N ILE A 78 2.47 -6.28 2.38
CA ILE A 78 3.24 -6.35 1.14
C ILE A 78 4.05 -7.65 1.09
N ARG A 79 4.77 -8.00 2.15
CA ARG A 79 5.56 -9.24 2.20
C ARG A 79 4.71 -10.48 1.98
N TYR A 80 3.52 -10.50 2.56
CA TYR A 80 2.62 -11.64 2.43
C TYR A 80 1.98 -11.73 1.05
N PHE A 81 1.46 -10.61 0.53
CA PHE A 81 0.67 -10.61 -0.71
C PHE A 81 1.51 -10.44 -1.98
N ALA A 82 2.72 -9.93 -1.89
CA ALA A 82 3.59 -9.80 -3.05
C ALA A 82 3.85 -11.17 -3.68
N GLY A 83 3.64 -11.28 -4.98
CA GLY A 83 3.69 -12.54 -5.70
C GLY A 83 2.42 -13.40 -5.63
N ARG A 84 1.45 -13.03 -4.81
CA ARG A 84 0.15 -13.71 -4.71
C ARG A 84 -0.96 -12.93 -5.40
N VAL A 85 -0.96 -11.62 -5.21
CA VAL A 85 -1.93 -10.69 -5.82
C VAL A 85 -1.21 -9.42 -6.28
N PRO A 86 -1.80 -8.64 -7.20
CA PRO A 86 -1.27 -7.32 -7.54
C PRO A 86 -1.22 -6.41 -6.31
N VAL A 87 -0.13 -5.69 -6.15
CA VAL A 87 0.07 -4.73 -5.05
C VAL A 87 0.38 -3.36 -5.63
N LEU A 88 -0.35 -2.37 -5.16
CA LEU A 88 -0.20 -0.97 -5.54
C LEU A 88 0.15 -0.14 -4.32
N GLY A 89 1.23 0.61 -4.36
CA GLY A 89 1.61 1.56 -3.33
C GLY A 89 1.56 3.01 -3.83
N VAL A 90 0.96 3.89 -3.04
CA VAL A 90 0.84 5.32 -3.32
C VAL A 90 1.52 6.12 -2.21
N CYS A 91 2.44 7.00 -2.53
CA CYS A 91 3.23 7.80 -1.57
C CYS A 91 3.90 6.92 -0.51
N MET A 92 3.47 6.96 0.74
CA MET A 92 4.01 6.07 1.79
C MET A 92 3.89 4.60 1.39
N GLY A 93 2.85 4.21 0.68
CA GLY A 93 2.71 2.85 0.15
C GLY A 93 3.83 2.47 -0.80
N LEU A 94 4.28 3.40 -1.64
CA LEU A 94 5.47 3.20 -2.47
C LEU A 94 6.74 3.06 -1.62
N GLU A 95 6.91 3.90 -0.62
CA GLU A 95 8.04 3.84 0.30
C GLU A 95 8.08 2.49 1.04
N CYS A 96 6.93 1.98 1.45
CA CYS A 96 6.81 0.64 2.02
C CYS A 96 7.27 -0.45 1.04
N LEU A 97 6.89 -0.35 -0.22
CA LEU A 97 7.35 -1.28 -1.26
C LEU A 97 8.87 -1.23 -1.43
N VAL A 98 9.43 -0.02 -1.52
CA VAL A 98 10.88 0.17 -1.64
C VAL A 98 11.61 -0.47 -0.45
N ASP A 99 11.14 -0.22 0.76
CA ASP A 99 11.74 -0.80 1.97
C ASP A 99 11.67 -2.33 1.99
N VAL A 100 10.51 -2.90 1.67
CA VAL A 100 10.32 -4.36 1.64
C VAL A 100 11.22 -5.04 0.64
N TYR A 101 11.48 -4.41 -0.50
CA TYR A 101 12.36 -4.96 -1.54
C TYR A 101 13.84 -4.58 -1.38
N GLY A 102 14.23 -4.01 -0.24
CA GLY A 102 15.63 -3.73 0.10
C GLY A 102 16.17 -2.44 -0.49
N GLY A 103 15.30 -1.56 -0.99
CA GLY A 103 15.68 -0.21 -1.41
C GLY A 103 15.90 0.73 -0.23
N GLU A 104 16.53 1.85 -0.49
CA GLU A 104 16.73 2.90 0.49
C GLU A 104 15.78 4.07 0.28
N ILE A 105 15.28 4.62 1.37
CA ILE A 105 14.44 5.80 1.37
C ILE A 105 15.27 6.96 1.87
N GLY A 106 15.52 7.92 0.99
CA GLY A 106 16.23 9.15 1.30
C GLY A 106 15.29 10.35 1.36
N TYR A 107 15.64 11.32 2.17
CA TYR A 107 14.98 12.63 2.12
C TYR A 107 15.57 13.44 0.97
N ALA A 108 14.71 14.02 0.13
CA ALA A 108 15.16 15.01 -0.84
C ALA A 108 15.79 16.20 -0.11
N ASN A 109 16.91 16.70 -0.65
CA ASN A 109 17.54 17.89 -0.08
C ASN A 109 16.55 19.03 0.06
N ALA A 110 16.71 19.82 1.11
CA ALA A 110 15.78 20.74 1.77
C ALA A 110 14.96 21.74 0.93
N LYS A 111 14.95 21.65 -0.38
CA LYS A 111 14.12 22.50 -1.26
C LYS A 111 13.13 21.73 -2.13
N GLY A 112 13.10 20.42 -2.01
CA GLY A 112 12.29 19.60 -2.88
C GLY A 112 11.45 18.62 -2.11
N TYR A 113 10.47 19.10 -1.41
CA TYR A 113 9.32 18.24 -1.14
C TYR A 113 8.69 17.97 -2.50
N CYS A 114 8.87 16.75 -3.02
CA CYS A 114 8.18 16.32 -4.22
C CYS A 114 6.68 16.17 -3.88
N GLY A 115 6.02 17.27 -3.67
CA GLY A 115 4.66 17.36 -3.15
C GLY A 115 3.58 17.04 -4.15
N ARG A 116 3.90 16.49 -5.33
CA ARG A 116 2.91 16.21 -6.37
C ARG A 116 3.21 14.98 -7.22
N GLY A 117 4.08 14.12 -6.79
CA GLY A 117 4.34 12.89 -7.53
C GLY A 117 3.55 11.72 -6.95
N ILE A 118 2.47 11.35 -7.58
CA ILE A 118 1.91 10.00 -7.35
C ILE A 118 2.83 9.06 -8.11
N VAL A 119 3.63 8.29 -7.41
CA VAL A 119 4.42 7.25 -8.04
C VAL A 119 3.68 5.93 -7.85
N LEU A 120 3.26 5.41 -8.96
CA LEU A 120 2.54 4.17 -9.08
C LEU A 120 3.52 3.04 -9.33
N ILE A 121 3.63 2.08 -8.43
CA ILE A 121 4.33 0.83 -8.72
C ILE A 121 3.34 -0.31 -8.67
N LEU A 122 3.17 -0.93 -9.81
CA LEU A 122 2.46 -2.17 -9.94
C LEU A 122 3.47 -3.31 -9.82
N SER A 123 3.49 -4.00 -8.68
CA SER A 123 4.21 -5.26 -8.58
C SER A 123 3.32 -6.37 -9.10
N LEU A 124 3.49 -6.69 -10.37
CA LEU A 124 2.98 -7.94 -10.91
C LEU A 124 3.90 -9.07 -10.43
N ALA A 125 3.30 -10.10 -9.90
CA ALA A 125 3.96 -11.27 -9.36
C ALA A 125 5.13 -11.75 -10.24
N PHE A 126 6.33 -11.49 -9.88
CA PHE A 126 7.59 -12.23 -10.01
C PHE A 126 8.81 -11.29 -9.92
N PRO A 127 9.83 -11.59 -9.12
CA PRO A 127 11.12 -10.94 -9.29
C PRO A 127 11.80 -11.52 -10.53
N PRO A 128 12.57 -10.80 -11.30
CA PRO A 128 13.49 -9.80 -10.83
C PRO A 128 13.33 -8.45 -11.52
N ALA A 129 13.70 -7.43 -10.84
CA ALA A 129 13.73 -6.05 -11.29
C ALA A 129 12.39 -5.32 -11.20
N MET A 130 12.04 -4.95 -9.97
CA MET A 130 11.15 -3.84 -9.74
C MET A 130 11.81 -2.56 -10.28
N GLN A 131 11.31 -2.05 -11.37
CA GLN A 131 11.73 -0.73 -11.82
C GLN A 131 10.94 0.31 -11.04
N VAL A 132 11.60 0.91 -10.05
CA VAL A 132 11.07 2.08 -9.36
C VAL A 132 11.32 3.29 -10.27
N LYS A 133 10.28 3.76 -10.91
CA LYS A 133 10.33 5.03 -11.60
C LYS A 133 9.95 6.15 -10.65
N LEU A 134 10.95 6.77 -10.04
CA LEU A 134 10.74 8.02 -9.31
C LEU A 134 10.48 9.11 -10.35
N CYS A 135 9.28 9.67 -10.38
CA CYS A 135 9.04 10.91 -11.07
C CYS A 135 9.58 12.04 -10.19
N THR A 136 10.81 12.45 -10.47
CA THR A 136 11.30 13.75 -10.03
C THR A 136 10.85 14.74 -11.08
N GLU A 137 9.80 15.51 -10.80
CA GLU A 137 9.55 16.71 -11.60
C GLU A 137 10.53 17.79 -11.14
N ASN A 138 11.30 18.27 -12.07
CA ASN A 138 12.11 19.48 -11.92
C ASN A 138 11.20 20.72 -11.76
#